data_0b3cf92d060d60b5b476e71fb8a3d9e5
#
_entry.id   0b3cf92d060d60b5b476e71fb8a3d9e5
#
_cell.length_a   1.000
_cell.length_b   1.000
_cell.length_c   1.000
_cell.angle_alpha   90.00
_cell.angle_beta   90.00
_cell.angle_gamma   90.00
#
_symmetry.space_group_name_H-M   'P 1'
#
loop_
_entity.id
_entity.type
_entity.pdbx_description
1 polymer ?
#
loop_
_entity_poly.entity_id
_entity_poly.type
_entity_poly.pdbx_seq_one_letter_code
_entity_poly.pdbx_strand_id
1 'polypeptide(L)'
;VIFIIIKRNKVEGMATDGDIRRILLKDIGLEESINVCSNPNFQWADETVSRERLIKKLDDKVKIIPILNSLMELVGIVSRDSLPIQEEESVYVRSKSPVRISFGGGGSDLTHYFSGDIGAVINTTISFYSHATLRVREDTQITINSLDLGKSITANNLDDLLKPKDGFGLIQSVIKTVGPNFGFDLDLYSDFP
;
A
#
# COMPACT_ATOMS: atom_id res chain seq x y z
N VAL A 1 20.81 -8.16 6.03
CA VAL A 1 21.51 -6.87 6.22
C VAL A 1 21.28 -6.02 4.98
N ILE A 2 21.13 -4.70 5.16
CA ILE A 2 21.00 -3.71 4.07
C ILE A 2 21.94 -2.56 4.40
N PHE A 3 22.68 -2.10 3.41
CA PHE A 3 23.57 -0.95 3.51
C PHE A 3 23.04 0.17 2.61
N ILE A 4 23.01 1.40 3.12
CA ILE A 4 22.74 2.61 2.35
C ILE A 4 24.09 3.28 2.09
N ILE A 5 24.41 3.49 0.83
CA ILE A 5 25.71 4.03 0.41
C ILE A 5 25.56 5.52 0.21
N ILE A 6 26.26 6.29 1.06
CA ILE A 6 26.22 7.75 1.07
C ILE A 6 27.57 8.31 0.67
N LYS A 7 27.58 9.25 -0.27
CA LYS A 7 28.75 10.01 -0.68
C LYS A 7 28.43 11.49 -0.77
N ARG A 8 29.27 12.31 -0.17
CA ARG A 8 29.06 13.77 -0.12
C ARG A 8 27.65 14.14 0.34
N ASN A 9 27.17 13.46 1.38
CA ASN A 9 25.84 13.60 1.98
C ASN A 9 24.64 13.12 1.12
N LYS A 10 24.88 12.57 -0.07
CA LYS A 10 23.84 12.06 -0.97
C LYS A 10 23.83 10.54 -1.00
N VAL A 11 22.64 9.95 -1.10
CA VAL A 11 22.50 8.51 -1.27
C VAL A 11 22.76 8.16 -2.75
N GLU A 12 23.84 7.39 -2.98
CA GLU A 12 24.23 6.95 -4.34
C GLU A 12 23.75 5.52 -4.65
N GLY A 13 23.39 4.74 -3.65
CA GLY A 13 22.93 3.37 -3.88
C GLY A 13 22.60 2.62 -2.61
N MET A 14 22.13 1.40 -2.79
CA MET A 14 21.90 0.44 -1.71
C MET A 14 22.56 -0.90 -2.05
N ALA A 15 22.99 -1.62 -1.02
CA ALA A 15 23.47 -2.99 -1.14
C ALA A 15 22.71 -3.90 -0.16
N THR A 16 22.19 -5.00 -0.65
CA THR A 16 21.52 -6.02 0.15
C THR A 16 22.41 -7.24 0.37
N ASP A 17 22.03 -8.11 1.28
CA ASP A 17 22.67 -9.40 1.47
C ASP A 17 22.74 -10.23 0.16
N GLY A 18 21.70 -10.14 -0.67
CA GLY A 18 21.69 -10.80 -1.99
C GLY A 18 22.69 -10.19 -2.98
N ASP A 19 22.94 -8.88 -2.92
CA ASP A 19 23.94 -8.21 -3.76
C ASP A 19 25.35 -8.64 -3.35
N ILE A 20 25.62 -8.68 -2.05
CA ILE A 20 26.90 -9.15 -1.50
C ILE A 20 27.16 -10.59 -1.91
N ARG A 21 26.19 -11.50 -1.74
CA ARG A 21 26.35 -12.91 -2.16
C ARG A 21 26.64 -13.04 -3.65
N ARG A 22 26.00 -12.25 -4.52
CA ARG A 22 26.27 -12.28 -5.96
C ARG A 22 27.67 -11.85 -6.31
N ILE A 23 28.25 -10.91 -5.58
CA ILE A 23 29.63 -10.46 -5.79
C ILE A 23 30.64 -11.50 -5.31
N LEU A 24 30.41 -12.11 -4.15
CA LEU A 24 31.23 -13.20 -3.64
C LEU A 24 31.27 -14.42 -4.58
N LEU A 25 30.18 -14.71 -5.27
CA LEU A 25 30.13 -15.78 -6.29
C LEU A 25 30.93 -15.44 -7.57
N LYS A 26 31.41 -14.21 -7.71
CA LYS A 26 32.29 -13.76 -8.78
C LYS A 26 33.78 -13.69 -8.36
N ASP A 27 34.13 -14.37 -7.27
CA ASP A 27 35.47 -14.37 -6.65
C ASP A 27 35.99 -12.98 -6.21
N ILE A 28 35.08 -12.03 -5.97
CA ILE A 28 35.42 -10.73 -5.40
C ILE A 28 35.38 -10.87 -3.88
N GLY A 29 36.51 -10.64 -3.21
CA GLY A 29 36.67 -10.86 -1.78
C GLY A 29 35.97 -9.81 -0.90
N LEU A 30 35.86 -10.12 0.39
CA LEU A 30 35.27 -9.21 1.39
C LEU A 30 36.14 -7.98 1.71
N GLU A 31 37.37 -7.94 1.25
CA GLU A 31 38.29 -6.80 1.40
C GLU A 31 37.97 -5.65 0.43
N GLU A 32 37.11 -5.90 -0.56
CA GLU A 32 36.69 -4.89 -1.52
C GLU A 32 35.68 -3.90 -0.93
N SER A 33 35.64 -2.70 -1.50
CA SER A 33 34.69 -1.68 -1.08
C SER A 33 33.24 -2.14 -1.32
N ILE A 34 32.32 -1.85 -0.39
CA ILE A 34 30.88 -2.11 -0.52
C ILE A 34 30.28 -1.51 -1.80
N ASN A 35 30.93 -0.52 -2.39
CA ASN A 35 30.48 0.11 -3.65
C ASN A 35 30.43 -0.88 -4.83
N VAL A 36 31.22 -1.96 -4.82
CA VAL A 36 31.20 -2.96 -5.89
C VAL A 36 29.89 -3.75 -5.97
N CYS A 37 29.12 -3.80 -4.86
CA CYS A 37 27.79 -4.42 -4.81
C CYS A 37 26.65 -3.41 -4.72
N SER A 38 26.94 -2.11 -4.92
CA SER A 38 25.94 -1.04 -4.89
C SER A 38 24.95 -1.17 -6.05
N ASN A 39 23.66 -1.11 -5.73
CA ASN A 39 22.59 -0.94 -6.69
C ASN A 39 22.17 0.53 -6.74
N PRO A 40 22.44 1.27 -7.81
CA PRO A 40 22.02 2.66 -7.94
C PRO A 40 20.52 2.80 -8.26
N ASN A 41 19.87 1.74 -8.76
CA ASN A 41 18.44 1.71 -9.07
C ASN A 41 17.62 1.16 -7.90
N PHE A 42 17.87 1.68 -6.69
CA PHE A 42 17.15 1.28 -5.50
C PHE A 42 15.79 1.96 -5.38
N GLN A 43 14.87 1.35 -4.66
CA GLN A 43 13.57 1.93 -4.32
C GLN A 43 13.75 2.98 -3.21
N TRP A 44 13.24 4.17 -3.43
CA TRP A 44 13.23 5.26 -2.46
C TRP A 44 11.92 6.03 -2.52
N ALA A 45 11.69 6.93 -1.57
CA ALA A 45 10.55 7.82 -1.56
C ALA A 45 10.99 9.23 -1.07
N ASP A 46 10.27 10.25 -1.51
CA ASP A 46 10.45 11.61 -1.00
C ASP A 46 9.77 11.78 0.36
N GLU A 47 10.14 12.83 1.08
CA GLU A 47 9.60 13.13 2.41
C GLU A 47 8.11 13.50 2.43
N THR A 48 7.50 13.77 1.28
CA THR A 48 6.07 14.12 1.14
C THR A 48 5.19 12.92 0.80
N VAL A 49 5.80 11.74 0.62
CA VAL A 49 5.07 10.53 0.23
C VAL A 49 4.08 10.11 1.31
N SER A 50 2.85 9.75 0.91
CA SER A 50 1.87 9.25 1.86
C SER A 50 2.26 7.90 2.45
N ARG A 51 1.83 7.66 3.69
CA ARG A 51 2.06 6.40 4.41
C ARG A 51 1.56 5.19 3.62
N GLU A 52 0.40 5.30 2.98
CA GLU A 52 -0.23 4.24 2.19
C GLU A 52 0.62 3.86 0.98
N ARG A 53 1.21 4.84 0.30
CA ARG A 53 2.14 4.60 -0.80
C ARG A 53 3.42 3.91 -0.34
N LEU A 54 3.92 4.26 0.87
CA LEU A 54 5.06 3.56 1.48
C LEU A 54 4.72 2.11 1.76
N ILE A 55 3.56 1.86 2.36
CA ILE A 55 3.10 0.50 2.67
C ILE A 55 2.92 -0.33 1.40
N LYS A 56 2.37 0.25 0.32
CA LYS A 56 2.22 -0.43 -0.97
C LYS A 56 3.58 -0.79 -1.60
N LYS A 57 4.60 0.04 -1.42
CA LYS A 57 5.97 -0.22 -1.91
C LYS A 57 6.72 -1.26 -1.08
N LEU A 58 6.35 -1.43 0.21
CA LEU A 58 6.98 -2.40 1.11
C LEU A 58 6.35 -3.79 0.90
N ASP A 59 7.06 -4.66 0.25
CA ASP A 59 6.67 -6.05 -0.03
C ASP A 59 7.69 -7.06 0.55
N ASP A 60 7.58 -8.32 0.15
CA ASP A 60 8.52 -9.36 0.58
C ASP A 60 9.93 -9.18 -0.02
N LYS A 61 10.05 -8.42 -1.11
CA LYS A 61 11.32 -8.11 -1.77
C LYS A 61 11.91 -6.79 -1.28
N VAL A 62 11.05 -5.77 -1.09
CA VAL A 62 11.43 -4.43 -0.64
C VAL A 62 11.08 -4.28 0.85
N LYS A 63 12.02 -4.57 1.72
CA LYS A 63 11.84 -4.54 3.18
C LYS A 63 12.09 -3.18 3.80
N ILE A 64 12.88 -2.33 3.13
CA ILE A 64 13.29 -1.01 3.61
C ILE A 64 13.22 -0.03 2.43
N ILE A 65 12.70 1.17 2.71
CA ILE A 65 12.66 2.29 1.77
C ILE A 65 13.36 3.48 2.45
N PRO A 66 14.47 3.99 1.90
CA PRO A 66 15.04 5.26 2.33
C PRO A 66 14.14 6.42 1.90
N ILE A 67 13.95 7.38 2.80
CA ILE A 67 13.27 8.64 2.53
C ILE A 67 14.34 9.67 2.24
N LEU A 68 14.21 10.33 1.10
CA LEU A 68 15.20 11.30 0.63
C LEU A 68 14.56 12.68 0.44
N ASN A 69 15.31 13.72 0.72
CA ASN A 69 14.92 15.09 0.38
C ASN A 69 15.19 15.42 -1.10
N SER A 70 14.85 16.63 -1.52
CA SER A 70 15.08 17.12 -2.89
C SER A 70 16.56 17.16 -3.31
N LEU A 71 17.50 17.11 -2.37
CA LEU A 71 18.93 17.07 -2.60
C LEU A 71 19.51 15.65 -2.64
N MET A 72 18.64 14.61 -2.56
CA MET A 72 19.00 13.18 -2.46
C MET A 72 19.73 12.82 -1.16
N GLU A 73 19.53 13.58 -0.10
CA GLU A 73 20.08 13.29 1.23
C GLU A 73 19.10 12.41 2.01
N LEU A 74 19.65 11.50 2.83
CA LEU A 74 18.87 10.59 3.65
C LEU A 74 18.20 11.37 4.81
N VAL A 75 16.88 11.42 4.80
CA VAL A 75 16.05 12.04 5.86
C VAL A 75 15.54 10.98 6.84
N GLY A 76 15.27 9.77 6.36
CA GLY A 76 14.77 8.69 7.20
C GLY A 76 14.80 7.34 6.51
N ILE A 77 14.44 6.31 7.26
CA ILE A 77 14.35 4.94 6.76
C ILE A 77 13.00 4.38 7.23
N VAL A 78 12.28 3.76 6.31
CA VAL A 78 10.98 3.16 6.57
C VAL A 78 11.05 1.66 6.32
N SER A 79 10.50 0.89 7.25
CA SER A 79 10.26 -0.55 7.12
C SER A 79 8.79 -0.86 7.50
N ARG A 80 8.34 -2.10 7.31
CA ARG A 80 7.00 -2.51 7.78
C ARG A 80 6.80 -2.33 9.28
N ASP A 81 7.86 -2.50 10.06
CA ASP A 81 7.83 -2.43 11.53
C ASP A 81 8.10 -1.00 12.05
N SER A 82 8.58 -0.10 11.18
CA SER A 82 8.97 1.28 11.52
C SER A 82 8.42 2.25 10.47
N LEU A 83 7.11 2.30 10.35
CA LEU A 83 6.42 3.31 9.56
C LEU A 83 6.34 4.62 10.38
N PRO A 84 6.51 5.79 9.75
CA PRO A 84 6.33 7.06 10.44
C PRO A 84 4.95 7.09 11.10
N ILE A 85 4.92 7.30 12.42
CA ILE A 85 3.70 7.62 13.14
C ILE A 85 3.54 9.12 12.93
N GLN A 86 2.50 9.56 12.24
CA GLN A 86 2.10 10.95 12.29
C GLN A 86 1.60 11.21 13.71
N GLU A 87 2.23 12.14 14.41
CA GLU A 87 1.87 12.54 15.79
C GLU A 87 0.57 13.38 15.86
N GLU A 88 -0.25 13.36 14.83
CA GLU A 88 -1.59 13.94 14.91
C GLU A 88 -2.52 12.98 15.66
N GLU A 89 -3.33 13.50 16.56
CA GLU A 89 -4.37 12.78 17.32
C GLU A 89 -5.50 12.20 16.45
N SER A 90 -5.27 12.03 15.16
CA SER A 90 -6.27 11.52 14.23
C SER A 90 -6.41 10.00 14.36
N VAL A 91 -7.65 9.54 14.45
CA VAL A 91 -7.97 8.11 14.52
C VAL A 91 -7.74 7.48 13.15
N TYR A 92 -6.82 6.52 13.10
CA TYR A 92 -6.55 5.70 11.93
C TYR A 92 -7.11 4.30 12.11
N VAL A 93 -7.85 3.83 11.14
CA VAL A 93 -8.32 2.45 11.06
C VAL A 93 -7.84 1.83 9.76
N ARG A 94 -7.20 0.69 9.85
CA ARG A 94 -6.75 -0.06 8.68
C ARG A 94 -7.40 -1.43 8.63
N SER A 95 -8.00 -1.73 7.49
CA SER A 95 -8.57 -3.03 7.16
C SER A 95 -7.72 -3.73 6.10
N LYS A 96 -7.61 -5.05 6.23
CA LYS A 96 -6.92 -5.93 5.28
C LYS A 96 -7.80 -7.14 5.03
N SER A 97 -8.22 -7.36 3.78
CA SER A 97 -9.09 -8.46 3.39
C SER A 97 -8.41 -9.38 2.39
N PRO A 98 -8.27 -10.69 2.65
CA PRO A 98 -7.64 -11.60 1.72
C PRO A 98 -8.52 -11.85 0.49
N VAL A 99 -7.88 -12.05 -0.65
CA VAL A 99 -8.52 -12.47 -1.89
C VAL A 99 -8.90 -13.95 -1.81
N ARG A 100 -10.01 -14.29 -2.44
CA ARG A 100 -10.50 -15.66 -2.55
C ARG A 100 -10.31 -16.19 -3.97
N ILE A 101 -9.83 -17.42 -4.09
CA ILE A 101 -9.88 -18.21 -5.33
C ILE A 101 -10.98 -19.26 -5.20
N SER A 102 -11.86 -19.35 -6.19
CA SER A 102 -12.86 -20.40 -6.29
C SER A 102 -12.36 -21.51 -7.21
N PHE A 103 -12.31 -22.75 -6.71
CA PHE A 103 -11.95 -23.93 -7.50
C PHE A 103 -13.16 -24.55 -8.20
N GLY A 104 -14.36 -24.30 -7.72
CA GLY A 104 -15.58 -24.81 -8.31
C GLY A 104 -16.83 -24.24 -7.64
N GLY A 105 -17.95 -24.27 -8.36
CA GLY A 105 -19.25 -23.87 -7.84
C GLY A 105 -19.52 -22.38 -7.71
N GLY A 106 -18.62 -21.50 -8.19
CA GLY A 106 -18.72 -20.05 -7.97
C GLY A 106 -19.95 -19.36 -8.58
N GLY A 107 -20.72 -20.03 -9.41
CA GLY A 107 -22.02 -19.52 -9.90
C GLY A 107 -23.21 -19.93 -9.03
N SER A 108 -23.05 -20.95 -8.20
CA SER A 108 -24.12 -21.48 -7.35
C SER A 108 -24.35 -20.67 -6.07
N ASP A 109 -23.51 -19.69 -5.79
CA ASP A 109 -23.64 -18.73 -4.68
C ASP A 109 -24.40 -17.44 -5.07
N LEU A 110 -24.93 -17.38 -6.29
CA LEU A 110 -25.76 -16.27 -6.73
C LEU A 110 -27.22 -16.47 -6.29
N THR A 111 -27.88 -15.38 -5.90
CA THR A 111 -29.24 -15.40 -5.33
C THR A 111 -30.24 -16.12 -6.21
N HIS A 112 -30.18 -15.92 -7.53
CA HIS A 112 -31.11 -16.57 -8.48
C HIS A 112 -30.91 -18.09 -8.57
N TYR A 113 -29.74 -18.61 -8.20
CA TYR A 113 -29.47 -20.06 -8.17
C TYR A 113 -29.93 -20.65 -6.84
N PHE A 114 -29.41 -20.19 -5.70
CA PHE A 114 -29.67 -20.80 -4.39
C PHE A 114 -31.07 -20.55 -3.86
N SER A 115 -31.86 -19.61 -4.47
CA SER A 115 -33.28 -19.46 -4.14
C SER A 115 -34.14 -20.59 -4.72
N GLY A 116 -33.66 -21.36 -5.69
CA GLY A 116 -34.35 -22.47 -6.32
C GLY A 116 -33.70 -23.83 -6.09
N ASP A 117 -32.45 -23.89 -5.71
CA ASP A 117 -31.68 -25.13 -5.52
C ASP A 117 -30.52 -24.96 -4.53
N ILE A 118 -29.90 -26.07 -4.16
CA ILE A 118 -28.75 -26.06 -3.25
C ILE A 118 -27.46 -25.67 -4.01
N GLY A 119 -26.82 -24.61 -3.58
CA GLY A 119 -25.48 -24.20 -4.05
C GLY A 119 -24.36 -24.81 -3.23
N ALA A 120 -23.22 -25.11 -3.87
CA ALA A 120 -22.00 -25.53 -3.19
C ALA A 120 -20.78 -24.89 -3.85
N VAL A 121 -19.89 -24.31 -3.04
CA VAL A 121 -18.68 -23.62 -3.52
C VAL A 121 -17.46 -24.18 -2.79
N ILE A 122 -16.41 -24.49 -3.54
CA ILE A 122 -15.09 -24.82 -3.00
C ILE A 122 -14.16 -23.67 -3.28
N ASN A 123 -13.65 -23.04 -2.21
CA ASN A 123 -12.76 -21.89 -2.33
C ASN A 123 -11.70 -21.87 -1.24
N THR A 124 -10.66 -21.09 -1.45
CA THR A 124 -9.64 -20.77 -0.43
C THR A 124 -9.24 -19.31 -0.53
N THR A 125 -8.77 -18.76 0.57
CA THR A 125 -8.09 -17.46 0.57
C THR A 125 -6.63 -17.63 0.18
N ILE A 126 -6.05 -16.61 -0.43
CA ILE A 126 -4.64 -16.54 -0.81
C ILE A 126 -3.98 -15.32 -0.17
N SER A 127 -2.65 -15.27 -0.17
CA SER A 127 -1.86 -14.20 0.43
C SER A 127 -1.77 -12.92 -0.43
N PHE A 128 -2.84 -12.61 -1.16
CA PHE A 128 -3.09 -11.30 -1.77
C PHE A 128 -4.25 -10.62 -1.06
N TYR A 129 -4.16 -9.31 -0.89
CA TYR A 129 -5.09 -8.59 -0.05
C TYR A 129 -5.58 -7.31 -0.73
N SER A 130 -6.81 -6.93 -0.42
CA SER A 130 -7.30 -5.57 -0.57
C SER A 130 -7.13 -4.85 0.75
N HIS A 131 -6.74 -3.59 0.68
CA HIS A 131 -6.45 -2.73 1.83
C HIS A 131 -7.34 -1.49 1.79
N ALA A 132 -7.81 -1.10 2.96
CA ALA A 132 -8.51 0.16 3.18
C ALA A 132 -7.93 0.82 4.42
N THR A 133 -7.49 2.07 4.29
CA THR A 133 -7.05 2.90 5.42
C THR A 133 -7.98 4.10 5.53
N LEU A 134 -8.61 4.26 6.68
CA LEU A 134 -9.49 5.37 6.98
C LEU A 134 -8.84 6.25 8.05
N ARG A 135 -8.80 7.55 7.79
CA ARG A 135 -8.44 8.60 8.74
C ARG A 135 -9.67 9.44 9.04
N VAL A 136 -10.06 9.53 10.30
CA VAL A 136 -11.16 10.42 10.74
C VAL A 136 -10.67 11.88 10.67
N ARG A 137 -11.54 12.77 10.21
CA ARG A 137 -11.32 14.21 10.13
C ARG A 137 -12.19 14.93 11.15
N GLU A 138 -11.77 16.12 11.54
CA GLU A 138 -12.56 16.98 12.43
C GLU A 138 -13.69 17.73 11.69
N ASP A 139 -13.57 17.87 10.36
CA ASP A 139 -14.58 18.46 9.49
C ASP A 139 -15.53 17.41 8.90
N THR A 140 -16.43 17.82 8.00
CA THR A 140 -17.39 16.92 7.31
C THR A 140 -16.90 16.47 5.95
N GLN A 141 -15.70 16.91 5.51
CA GLN A 141 -15.17 16.60 4.19
C GLN A 141 -14.80 15.12 4.07
N ILE A 142 -15.07 14.53 2.92
CA ILE A 142 -14.77 13.14 2.61
C ILE A 142 -13.86 13.11 1.38
N THR A 143 -12.71 12.47 1.52
CA THR A 143 -11.79 12.20 0.40
C THR A 143 -11.60 10.70 0.24
N ILE A 144 -11.76 10.20 -0.98
CA ILE A 144 -11.54 8.78 -1.29
C ILE A 144 -10.49 8.70 -2.40
N ASN A 145 -9.41 7.97 -2.14
CA ASN A 145 -8.32 7.74 -3.06
C ASN A 145 -8.27 6.25 -3.43
N SER A 146 -8.44 5.93 -4.70
CA SER A 146 -8.15 4.59 -5.23
C SER A 146 -6.77 4.62 -5.87
N LEU A 147 -5.79 4.06 -5.17
CA LEU A 147 -4.39 4.08 -5.62
C LEU A 147 -4.17 3.17 -6.83
N ASP A 148 -4.99 2.12 -6.99
CA ASP A 148 -4.91 1.20 -8.13
C ASP A 148 -5.47 1.83 -9.39
N LEU A 149 -6.59 2.55 -9.27
CA LEU A 149 -7.21 3.24 -10.39
C LEU A 149 -6.56 4.60 -10.70
N GLY A 150 -5.69 5.11 -9.80
CA GLY A 150 -5.13 6.45 -9.91
C GLY A 150 -6.19 7.56 -9.86
N LYS A 151 -7.34 7.30 -9.20
CA LYS A 151 -8.48 8.21 -9.12
C LYS A 151 -8.71 8.67 -7.69
N SER A 152 -9.16 9.92 -7.56
CA SER A 152 -9.56 10.50 -6.28
C SER A 152 -10.89 11.23 -6.43
N ILE A 153 -11.68 11.24 -5.36
CA ILE A 153 -12.92 12.00 -5.24
C ILE A 153 -12.91 12.75 -3.91
N THR A 154 -13.29 14.01 -3.94
CA THR A 154 -13.50 14.83 -2.74
C THR A 154 -14.93 15.35 -2.73
N ALA A 155 -15.57 15.30 -1.58
CA ALA A 155 -16.92 15.79 -1.33
C ALA A 155 -16.96 16.58 -0.02
N ASN A 156 -17.79 17.61 0.06
CA ASN A 156 -17.89 18.45 1.27
C ASN A 156 -18.61 17.75 2.44
N ASN A 157 -19.43 16.76 2.12
CA ASN A 157 -20.21 15.96 3.06
C ASN A 157 -20.74 14.69 2.41
N LEU A 158 -21.45 13.85 3.18
CA LEU A 158 -22.02 12.60 2.71
C LEU A 158 -23.01 12.79 1.55
N ASP A 159 -23.90 13.77 1.62
CA ASP A 159 -24.91 14.02 0.57
C ASP A 159 -24.24 14.40 -0.76
N ASP A 160 -23.16 15.17 -0.71
CA ASP A 160 -22.38 15.53 -1.88
C ASP A 160 -21.61 14.33 -2.44
N LEU A 161 -21.09 13.46 -1.57
CA LEU A 161 -20.44 12.23 -1.98
C LEU A 161 -21.40 11.30 -2.72
N LEU A 162 -22.65 11.20 -2.29
CA LEU A 162 -23.65 10.28 -2.85
C LEU A 162 -24.21 10.69 -4.22
N LYS A 163 -23.87 11.88 -4.72
CA LYS A 163 -24.16 12.24 -6.12
C LYS A 163 -23.39 11.33 -7.06
N PRO A 164 -23.96 10.92 -8.20
CA PRO A 164 -23.31 10.02 -9.15
C PRO A 164 -21.90 10.55 -9.55
N LYS A 165 -20.90 9.71 -9.39
CA LYS A 165 -19.51 10.01 -9.78
C LYS A 165 -18.88 8.75 -10.39
N ASP A 166 -18.30 8.89 -11.57
CA ASP A 166 -17.79 7.76 -12.35
C ASP A 166 -16.66 7.02 -11.63
N GLY A 167 -16.81 5.69 -11.54
CA GLY A 167 -15.81 4.77 -11.01
C GLY A 167 -15.89 4.53 -9.50
N PHE A 168 -16.77 5.20 -8.75
CA PHE A 168 -16.87 5.06 -7.29
C PHE A 168 -18.21 4.50 -6.79
N GLY A 169 -19.10 4.06 -7.69
CA GLY A 169 -20.46 3.64 -7.35
C GLY A 169 -20.56 2.55 -6.28
N LEU A 170 -19.67 1.55 -6.30
CA LEU A 170 -19.62 0.51 -5.27
C LEU A 170 -19.27 1.10 -3.90
N ILE A 171 -18.23 1.92 -3.85
CA ILE A 171 -17.74 2.54 -2.61
C ILE A 171 -18.80 3.49 -2.04
N GLN A 172 -19.42 4.30 -2.89
CA GLN A 172 -20.53 5.18 -2.50
C GLN A 172 -21.70 4.39 -1.91
N SER A 173 -22.05 3.22 -2.48
CA SER A 173 -23.12 2.36 -1.98
C SER A 173 -22.78 1.78 -0.58
N VAL A 174 -21.54 1.37 -0.37
CA VAL A 174 -21.07 0.89 0.95
C VAL A 174 -21.13 2.02 1.97
N ILE A 175 -20.59 3.19 1.65
CA ILE A 175 -20.58 4.35 2.55
C ILE A 175 -22.03 4.81 2.86
N LYS A 176 -22.93 4.80 1.88
CA LYS A 176 -24.34 5.09 2.08
C LYS A 176 -24.97 4.14 3.09
N THR A 177 -24.66 2.84 3.00
CA THR A 177 -25.21 1.81 3.90
C THR A 177 -24.68 1.98 5.32
N VAL A 178 -23.40 2.35 5.48
CA VAL A 178 -22.79 2.60 6.80
C VAL A 178 -23.29 3.91 7.41
N GLY A 179 -23.51 4.94 6.60
CA GLY A 179 -24.06 6.23 7.03
C GLY A 179 -23.18 6.99 8.03
N PRO A 180 -21.89 7.21 7.75
CA PRO A 180 -21.02 7.93 8.70
C PRO A 180 -21.49 9.37 8.90
N ASN A 181 -21.39 9.88 10.12
CA ASN A 181 -21.73 11.25 10.50
C ASN A 181 -20.51 12.15 10.72
N PHE A 182 -19.35 11.75 10.23
CA PHE A 182 -18.07 12.46 10.34
C PHE A 182 -17.37 12.49 8.98
N GLY A 183 -16.44 13.44 8.79
CA GLY A 183 -15.55 13.49 7.65
C GLY A 183 -14.41 12.50 7.78
N PHE A 184 -13.88 12.04 6.64
CA PHE A 184 -12.76 11.09 6.62
C PHE A 184 -12.01 11.11 5.30
N ASP A 185 -10.76 10.67 5.36
CA ASP A 185 -9.98 10.29 4.19
C ASP A 185 -9.92 8.77 4.12
N LEU A 186 -10.19 8.20 2.95
CA LEU A 186 -10.19 6.75 2.70
C LEU A 186 -9.26 6.43 1.54
N ASP A 187 -8.19 5.71 1.84
CA ASP A 187 -7.25 5.22 0.85
C ASP A 187 -7.49 3.72 0.60
N LEU A 188 -7.62 3.36 -0.68
CA LEU A 188 -7.91 2.00 -1.14
C LEU A 188 -6.81 1.54 -2.09
N TYR A 189 -6.32 0.32 -1.89
CA TYR A 189 -5.41 -0.34 -2.83
C TYR A 189 -5.45 -1.86 -2.69
N SER A 190 -4.94 -2.57 -3.69
CA SER A 190 -4.82 -4.02 -3.74
C SER A 190 -3.37 -4.44 -3.95
N ASP A 191 -3.00 -5.65 -3.47
CA ASP A 191 -1.71 -6.28 -3.74
C ASP A 191 -1.66 -6.89 -5.16
N PHE A 192 -2.77 -6.86 -5.88
CA PHE A 192 -2.96 -7.43 -7.22
C PHE A 192 -3.49 -6.34 -8.18
N PRO A 193 -3.24 -6.48 -9.50
CA PRO A 193 -3.69 -5.52 -10.51
C PRO A 193 -5.21 -5.50 -10.70
#